data_e80b41fe8c50fccfc5a1940f9af21300
#
_entry.id   e80b41fe8c50fccfc5a1940f9af21300
#
_cell.length_a   1.000
_cell.length_b   1.000
_cell.length_c   1.000
_cell.angle_alpha   90.00
_cell.angle_beta   90.00
_cell.angle_gamma   90.00
#
_symmetry.space_group_name_H-M   'P 1'
#
loop_
_entity.id
_entity.type
_entity.pdbx_description
1 polymer ?
#
loop_
_entity_poly.entity_id
_entity_poly.type
_entity_poly.pdbx_seq_one_letter_code
_entity_poly.pdbx_strand_id
1 'polypeptide(L)'
;MKISLIAAIASGNRAIGKNNRLIYHIPEDLKRFRRITSGHVVIMGRKTFEAIGHPLENRTNIIITRDPDYFVEGAIVVHSLDEALQKAQAFGSEAQARRGDDEIFIIGGGQVYQEAIKMADKLYLTIVEGSPQADTFFPPYSDFKKVVFEESHESEGLKYKFMDLER
;
A
#
# COMPACT_ATOMS: atom_id res chain seq x y z
N MET A 1 -16.76 -3.72 -2.52
CA MET A 1 -15.47 -3.01 -2.29
C MET A 1 -14.39 -4.02 -1.98
N LYS A 2 -13.36 -4.07 -2.78
CA LYS A 2 -12.20 -4.94 -2.59
C LYS A 2 -11.09 -4.17 -1.88
N ILE A 3 -10.53 -4.74 -0.81
CA ILE A 3 -9.45 -4.12 -0.04
C ILE A 3 -8.15 -4.83 -0.37
N SER A 4 -7.20 -4.07 -0.93
CA SER A 4 -5.89 -4.59 -1.32
C SER A 4 -4.77 -3.85 -0.61
N LEU A 5 -3.74 -4.58 -0.22
CA LEU A 5 -2.51 -4.00 0.30
C LEU A 5 -1.44 -4.09 -0.79
N ILE A 6 -0.64 -3.04 -0.92
CA ILE A 6 0.46 -2.99 -1.88
C ILE A 6 1.74 -2.55 -1.17
N ALA A 7 2.81 -3.33 -1.31
CA ALA A 7 4.08 -3.08 -0.61
C ALA A 7 5.26 -3.74 -1.30
N ALA A 8 6.45 -3.14 -1.13
CA ALA A 8 7.73 -3.77 -1.42
C ALA A 8 8.35 -4.26 -0.11
N ILE A 9 8.64 -5.55 -0.01
CA ILE A 9 9.11 -6.19 1.22
C ILE A 9 10.36 -7.02 0.97
N ALA A 10 11.18 -7.21 2.00
CA ALA A 10 12.31 -8.14 1.96
C ALA A 10 11.81 -9.59 2.16
N SER A 11 12.39 -10.53 1.42
CA SER A 11 11.99 -11.94 1.49
C SER A 11 12.30 -12.59 2.83
N GLY A 12 13.40 -12.21 3.48
CA GLY A 12 13.88 -12.88 4.68
C GLY A 12 13.23 -12.43 5.97
N ASN A 13 12.86 -11.14 6.09
CA ASN A 13 12.32 -10.58 7.32
C ASN A 13 11.08 -9.69 7.13
N ARG A 14 10.56 -9.55 5.92
CA ARG A 14 9.44 -8.67 5.55
C ARG A 14 9.71 -7.19 5.84
N ALA A 15 10.97 -6.77 5.83
CA ALA A 15 11.34 -5.38 6.06
C ALA A 15 10.77 -4.46 4.96
N ILE A 16 10.22 -3.31 5.36
CA ILE A 16 9.67 -2.31 4.44
C ILE A 16 10.31 -0.93 4.61
N GLY A 17 10.74 -0.59 5.79
CA GLY A 17 11.25 0.75 6.06
C GLY A 17 12.25 0.84 7.19
N LYS A 18 13.00 1.96 7.19
CA LYS A 18 13.92 2.35 8.23
C LYS A 18 14.01 3.88 8.28
N ASN A 19 13.91 4.47 9.47
CA ASN A 19 13.99 5.92 9.68
C ASN A 19 12.98 6.69 8.80
N ASN A 20 11.73 6.21 8.73
CA ASN A 20 10.65 6.78 7.92
C ASN A 20 10.92 6.81 6.41
N ARG A 21 11.79 5.96 5.91
CA ARG A 21 12.10 5.81 4.48
C ARG A 21 11.91 4.38 4.05
N LEU A 22 11.46 4.20 2.80
CA LEU A 22 11.44 2.88 2.16
C LEU A 22 12.87 2.36 2.01
N ILE A 23 13.05 1.05 2.22
CA ILE A 23 14.34 0.39 2.02
C ILE A 23 14.66 0.26 0.52
N TYR A 24 13.63 -0.02 -0.29
CA TYR A 24 13.80 -0.32 -1.71
C TYR A 24 13.21 0.79 -2.58
N HIS A 25 14.04 1.28 -3.54
CA HIS A 25 13.65 2.24 -4.56
C HIS A 25 13.93 1.63 -5.93
N ILE A 26 13.04 0.74 -6.38
CA ILE A 26 13.16 0.03 -7.65
C ILE A 26 12.26 0.74 -8.67
N PRO A 27 12.82 1.30 -9.77
CA PRO A 27 12.02 2.06 -10.74
C PRO A 27 10.85 1.27 -11.33
N GLU A 28 11.03 -0.01 -11.63
CA GLU A 28 9.97 -0.87 -12.17
C GLU A 28 8.85 -1.12 -11.16
N ASP A 29 9.20 -1.20 -9.88
CA ASP A 29 8.23 -1.31 -8.78
C ASP A 29 7.38 -0.03 -8.66
N LEU A 30 8.01 1.14 -8.73
CA LEU A 30 7.31 2.43 -8.69
C LEU A 30 6.37 2.61 -9.89
N LYS A 31 6.79 2.18 -11.08
CA LYS A 31 5.94 2.20 -12.28
C LYS A 31 4.74 1.27 -12.12
N ARG A 32 4.96 0.07 -11.58
CA ARG A 32 3.89 -0.89 -11.31
C ARG A 32 2.91 -0.36 -10.28
N PHE A 33 3.40 0.21 -9.19
CA PHE A 33 2.60 0.86 -8.16
C PHE A 33 1.68 1.93 -8.77
N ARG A 34 2.25 2.82 -9.57
CA ARG A 34 1.51 3.88 -10.25
C ARG A 34 0.42 3.32 -11.17
N ARG A 35 0.76 2.32 -11.96
CA ARG A 35 -0.18 1.68 -12.90
C ARG A 35 -1.36 1.03 -12.16
N ILE A 36 -1.08 0.29 -11.09
CA ILE A 36 -2.09 -0.44 -10.32
C ILE A 36 -3.00 0.52 -9.56
N THR A 37 -2.45 1.55 -8.92
CA THR A 37 -3.21 2.43 -8.03
C THR A 37 -3.88 3.62 -8.73
N SER A 38 -3.47 3.96 -9.94
CA SER A 38 -4.04 5.12 -10.66
C SER A 38 -5.55 5.00 -10.86
N GLY A 39 -6.25 6.09 -10.53
CA GLY A 39 -7.71 6.15 -10.61
C GLY A 39 -8.44 5.53 -9.43
N HIS A 40 -7.72 5.07 -8.41
CA HIS A 40 -8.28 4.45 -7.22
C HIS A 40 -8.12 5.32 -5.97
N VAL A 41 -8.78 4.90 -4.90
CA VAL A 41 -8.56 5.43 -3.56
C VAL A 41 -7.32 4.77 -2.97
N VAL A 42 -6.42 5.59 -2.41
CA VAL A 42 -5.25 5.13 -1.65
C VAL A 42 -5.37 5.61 -0.21
N ILE A 43 -5.12 4.70 0.73
CA ILE A 43 -5.17 4.96 2.17
C ILE A 43 -3.79 4.77 2.75
N MET A 44 -3.33 5.73 3.56
CA MET A 44 -2.00 5.72 4.15
C MET A 44 -1.99 6.37 5.53
N GLY A 45 -1.00 6.01 6.34
CA GLY A 45 -0.72 6.74 7.56
C GLY A 45 0.01 8.06 7.29
N ARG A 46 -0.03 8.97 8.27
CA ARG A 46 0.59 10.29 8.16
C ARG A 46 2.09 10.23 7.82
N LYS A 47 2.85 9.36 8.47
CA LYS A 47 4.30 9.25 8.22
C LYS A 47 4.61 8.81 6.79
N THR A 48 3.80 7.91 6.24
CA THR A 48 3.91 7.51 4.83
C THR A 48 3.65 8.69 3.90
N PHE A 49 2.61 9.47 4.19
CA PHE A 49 2.31 10.67 3.42
C PHE A 49 3.46 11.70 3.48
N GLU A 50 4.00 11.95 4.67
CA GLU A 50 5.11 12.88 4.85
C GLU A 50 6.37 12.41 4.10
N ALA A 51 6.61 11.11 4.02
CA ALA A 51 7.71 10.54 3.24
C ALA A 51 7.52 10.73 1.73
N ILE A 52 6.28 10.65 1.25
CA ILE A 52 5.93 10.92 -0.16
C ILE A 52 6.00 12.43 -0.44
N GLY A 53 5.52 13.27 0.48
CA GLY A 53 5.64 14.72 0.45
C GLY A 53 4.52 15.48 -0.23
N HIS A 54 3.63 14.81 -0.95
CA HIS A 54 2.49 15.42 -1.65
C HIS A 54 1.42 14.37 -1.92
N PRO A 55 0.15 14.78 -2.15
CA PRO A 55 -0.88 13.84 -2.60
C PRO A 55 -0.50 13.18 -3.93
N LEU A 56 -0.80 11.89 -4.05
CA LEU A 56 -0.54 11.14 -5.28
C LEU A 56 -1.53 11.57 -6.36
N GLU A 57 -1.02 11.91 -7.53
CA GLU A 57 -1.83 12.37 -8.66
C GLU A 57 -2.74 11.26 -9.19
N ASN A 58 -3.91 11.65 -9.70
CA ASN A 58 -4.91 10.74 -10.27
C ASN A 58 -5.38 9.66 -9.30
N ARG A 59 -5.37 9.96 -8.01
CA ARG A 59 -5.85 9.08 -6.94
C ARG A 59 -6.57 9.90 -5.89
N THR A 60 -7.50 9.30 -5.19
CA THR A 60 -8.11 9.91 -4.00
C THR A 60 -7.27 9.53 -2.80
N ASN A 61 -6.62 10.50 -2.18
CA ASN A 61 -5.70 10.30 -1.06
C ASN A 61 -6.43 10.42 0.27
N ILE A 62 -6.38 9.38 1.09
CA ILE A 62 -6.93 9.37 2.45
C ILE A 62 -5.78 9.12 3.42
N ILE A 63 -5.60 10.03 4.38
CA ILE A 63 -4.51 10.00 5.35
C ILE A 63 -5.09 9.75 6.74
N ILE A 64 -4.55 8.74 7.43
CA ILE A 64 -4.93 8.40 8.81
C ILE A 64 -3.94 9.03 9.77
N THR A 65 -4.44 9.80 10.73
CA THR A 65 -3.64 10.37 11.83
C THR A 65 -4.48 10.53 13.10
N ARG A 66 -3.82 10.47 14.25
CA ARG A 66 -4.45 10.76 15.55
C ARG A 66 -4.54 12.26 15.83
N ASP A 67 -3.80 13.08 15.09
CA ASP A 67 -3.80 14.54 15.25
C ASP A 67 -5.11 15.14 14.70
N PRO A 68 -5.98 15.70 15.58
CA PRO A 68 -7.26 16.27 15.14
C PRO A 68 -7.12 17.53 14.32
N ASP A 69 -5.96 18.20 14.36
CA ASP A 69 -5.70 19.46 13.68
C ASP A 69 -4.92 19.28 12.37
N TYR A 70 -4.58 18.04 12.01
CA TYR A 70 -3.81 17.76 10.79
C TYR A 70 -4.67 18.01 9.55
N PHE A 71 -4.15 18.80 8.65
CA PHE A 71 -4.82 19.15 7.40
C PHE A 71 -3.84 19.11 6.23
N VAL A 72 -4.28 18.55 5.11
CA VAL A 72 -3.53 18.53 3.85
C VAL A 72 -4.47 18.92 2.72
N GLU A 73 -4.11 19.99 2.00
CA GLU A 73 -4.84 20.38 0.80
C GLU A 73 -4.74 19.29 -0.27
N GLY A 74 -5.87 18.90 -0.84
CA GLY A 74 -5.93 17.85 -1.87
C GLY A 74 -5.97 16.42 -1.33
N ALA A 75 -6.09 16.24 -0.01
CA ALA A 75 -6.27 14.94 0.61
C ALA A 75 -7.39 14.96 1.65
N ILE A 76 -7.90 13.79 1.97
CA ILE A 76 -8.90 13.59 3.02
C ILE A 76 -8.17 13.10 4.26
N VAL A 77 -8.31 13.79 5.39
CA VAL A 77 -7.71 13.39 6.66
C VAL A 77 -8.76 12.75 7.55
N VAL A 78 -8.46 11.57 8.06
CA VAL A 78 -9.32 10.79 8.95
C VAL A 78 -8.51 10.31 10.17
N HIS A 79 -9.19 9.75 11.18
CA HIS A 79 -8.55 9.44 12.46
C HIS A 79 -8.53 7.95 12.80
N SER A 80 -9.06 7.10 11.93
CA SER A 80 -9.04 5.64 12.09
C SER A 80 -9.11 4.94 10.75
N LEU A 81 -8.71 3.68 10.71
CA LEU A 81 -8.87 2.85 9.51
C LEU A 81 -10.35 2.66 9.15
N ASP A 82 -11.22 2.47 10.13
CA ASP A 82 -12.66 2.33 9.89
C ASP A 82 -13.24 3.57 9.22
N GLU A 83 -12.87 4.76 9.69
CA GLU A 83 -13.27 6.02 9.08
C GLU A 83 -12.74 6.14 7.64
N ALA A 84 -11.48 5.73 7.42
CA ALA A 84 -10.87 5.71 6.09
C ALA A 84 -11.65 4.82 5.12
N LEU A 85 -12.04 3.63 5.55
CA LEU A 85 -12.81 2.69 4.74
C LEU A 85 -14.22 3.22 4.42
N GLN A 86 -14.87 3.86 5.37
CA GLN A 86 -16.17 4.52 5.16
C GLN A 86 -16.06 5.65 4.12
N LYS A 87 -15.03 6.49 4.22
CA LYS A 87 -14.78 7.55 3.23
C LYS A 87 -14.44 6.96 1.86
N ALA A 88 -13.60 5.92 1.81
CA ALA A 88 -13.26 5.24 0.56
C ALA A 88 -14.50 4.69 -0.15
N GLN A 89 -15.43 4.11 0.59
CA GLN A 89 -16.68 3.60 0.05
C GLN A 89 -17.54 4.72 -0.54
N ALA A 90 -17.62 5.86 0.14
CA ALA A 90 -18.40 7.01 -0.31
C ALA A 90 -17.82 7.65 -1.59
N PHE A 91 -16.50 7.81 -1.67
CA PHE A 91 -15.83 8.41 -2.82
C PHE A 91 -15.56 7.43 -3.96
N GLY A 92 -15.39 6.14 -3.65
CA GLY A 92 -15.17 5.09 -4.65
C GLY A 92 -16.39 4.86 -5.54
N SER A 93 -17.58 5.07 -5.00
CA SER A 93 -18.83 4.69 -5.67
C SER A 93 -19.12 5.45 -6.97
N GLU A 94 -18.66 6.68 -7.13
CA GLU A 94 -18.95 7.47 -8.33
C GLU A 94 -17.94 7.29 -9.48
N ALA A 95 -16.65 7.28 -9.16
CA ALA A 95 -15.59 7.15 -10.17
C ALA A 95 -15.28 5.69 -10.51
N GLN A 96 -15.37 4.79 -9.54
CA GLN A 96 -15.06 3.37 -9.69
C GLN A 96 -16.23 2.57 -10.27
N ALA A 97 -17.47 2.94 -9.94
CA ALA A 97 -18.67 2.33 -10.53
C ALA A 97 -18.71 2.48 -12.06
N ARG A 98 -18.12 3.53 -12.59
CA ARG A 98 -18.00 3.74 -14.04
C ARG A 98 -17.01 2.79 -14.71
N ARG A 99 -16.10 2.17 -13.94
CA ARG A 99 -15.04 1.26 -14.43
C ARG A 99 -15.32 -0.21 -14.12
N GLY A 100 -16.34 -0.50 -13.29
CA GLY A 100 -16.61 -1.85 -12.83
C GLY A 100 -15.56 -2.42 -11.87
N ASP A 101 -14.72 -1.55 -11.31
CA ASP A 101 -13.61 -1.91 -10.44
C ASP A 101 -13.69 -1.13 -9.14
N ASP A 102 -14.13 -1.80 -8.08
CA ASP A 102 -14.35 -1.23 -6.75
C ASP A 102 -13.22 -1.64 -5.79
N GLU A 103 -11.98 -1.39 -6.19
CA GLU A 103 -10.79 -1.73 -5.42
C GLU A 103 -10.16 -0.50 -4.77
N ILE A 104 -9.82 -0.60 -3.49
CA ILE A 104 -9.09 0.41 -2.74
C ILE A 104 -7.74 -0.15 -2.29
N PHE A 105 -6.74 0.72 -2.17
CA PHE A 105 -5.38 0.31 -1.85
C PHE A 105 -4.89 0.89 -0.54
N ILE A 106 -4.43 0.03 0.35
CA ILE A 106 -3.69 0.40 1.56
C ILE A 106 -2.20 0.43 1.17
N ILE A 107 -1.57 1.59 1.29
CA ILE A 107 -0.19 1.78 0.81
C ILE A 107 0.85 1.97 1.92
N GLY A 108 0.45 1.86 3.17
CA GLY A 108 1.34 1.87 4.32
C GLY A 108 0.96 2.90 5.37
N GLY A 109 1.71 3.09 6.45
CA GLY A 109 2.90 2.24 6.74
C GLY A 109 2.60 1.00 7.56
N GLY A 110 3.63 0.53 8.27
CA GLY A 110 3.59 -0.74 8.97
C GLY A 110 2.39 -0.92 9.90
N GLN A 111 2.03 0.11 10.67
CA GLN A 111 0.89 0.05 11.58
C GLN A 111 -0.45 -0.08 10.83
N VAL A 112 -0.61 0.63 9.74
CA VAL A 112 -1.82 0.55 8.90
C VAL A 112 -1.91 -0.81 8.22
N TYR A 113 -0.81 -1.35 7.70
CA TYR A 113 -0.77 -2.72 7.16
C TYR A 113 -1.18 -3.75 8.20
N GLN A 114 -0.68 -3.60 9.44
CA GLN A 114 -0.97 -4.53 10.52
C GLN A 114 -2.46 -4.60 10.86
N GLU A 115 -3.14 -3.47 10.87
CA GLU A 115 -4.58 -3.42 11.08
C GLU A 115 -5.36 -3.93 9.86
N ALA A 116 -4.96 -3.50 8.66
CA ALA A 116 -5.71 -3.75 7.43
C ALA A 116 -5.57 -5.18 6.91
N ILE A 117 -4.49 -5.90 7.24
CA ILE A 117 -4.27 -7.26 6.73
C ILE A 117 -5.40 -8.22 7.11
N LYS A 118 -6.04 -7.99 8.25
CA LYS A 118 -7.13 -8.84 8.75
C LYS A 118 -8.37 -8.79 7.86
N MET A 119 -8.57 -7.69 7.15
CA MET A 119 -9.73 -7.46 6.29
C MET A 119 -9.37 -7.37 4.80
N ALA A 120 -8.12 -7.56 4.45
CA ALA A 120 -7.65 -7.48 3.08
C ALA A 120 -8.09 -8.72 2.26
N ASP A 121 -8.44 -8.46 1.01
CA ASP A 121 -8.82 -9.49 0.04
C ASP A 121 -7.63 -9.92 -0.81
N LYS A 122 -6.71 -8.99 -1.08
CA LYS A 122 -5.58 -9.23 -1.98
C LYS A 122 -4.32 -8.48 -1.54
N LEU A 123 -3.18 -9.07 -1.82
CA LEU A 123 -1.87 -8.45 -1.64
C LEU A 123 -1.18 -8.32 -2.99
N TYR A 124 -0.64 -7.14 -3.26
CA TYR A 124 0.26 -6.88 -4.37
C TYR A 124 1.66 -6.67 -3.77
N LEU A 125 2.49 -7.68 -3.82
CA LEU A 125 3.80 -7.63 -3.20
C LEU A 125 4.91 -7.56 -4.25
N THR A 126 5.92 -6.75 -3.95
CA THR A 126 7.24 -6.83 -4.57
C THR A 126 8.15 -7.42 -3.51
N ILE A 127 8.62 -8.64 -3.73
CA ILE A 127 9.42 -9.37 -2.77
C ILE A 127 10.87 -9.33 -3.21
N VAL A 128 11.71 -8.61 -2.47
CA VAL A 128 13.12 -8.40 -2.76
C VAL A 128 13.96 -9.36 -1.92
N GLU A 129 14.86 -10.08 -2.56
CA GLU A 129 15.74 -11.04 -1.88
C GLU A 129 16.63 -10.34 -0.86
N GLY A 130 16.60 -10.82 0.39
CA GLY A 130 17.43 -10.30 1.46
C GLY A 130 16.73 -10.16 2.81
N SER A 131 17.50 -9.72 3.81
CA SER A 131 17.07 -9.48 5.18
C SER A 131 17.76 -8.23 5.72
N PRO A 132 17.48 -7.03 5.17
CA PRO A 132 18.14 -5.81 5.59
C PRO A 132 17.73 -5.40 7.01
N GLN A 133 18.58 -4.58 7.65
CA GLN A 133 18.19 -3.93 8.89
C GLN A 133 17.02 -2.98 8.64
N ALA A 134 16.04 -3.03 9.52
CA ALA A 134 14.82 -2.24 9.39
C ALA A 134 14.20 -1.99 10.77
N ASP A 135 13.31 -1.02 10.83
CA ASP A 135 12.48 -0.74 12.00
C ASP A 135 10.97 -0.94 11.70
N THR A 136 10.62 -1.13 10.44
CA THR A 136 9.24 -1.28 10.00
C THR A 136 9.11 -2.52 9.10
N PHE A 137 8.12 -3.36 9.42
CA PHE A 137 7.94 -4.66 8.78
C PHE A 137 6.50 -4.84 8.31
N PHE A 138 6.35 -5.56 7.20
CA PHE A 138 5.05 -6.00 6.73
C PHE A 138 4.56 -7.14 7.65
N PRO A 139 3.26 -7.21 7.97
CA PRO A 139 2.73 -8.28 8.82
C PRO A 139 2.85 -9.66 8.17
N PRO A 140 2.84 -10.75 8.97
CA PRO A 140 2.73 -12.10 8.41
C PRO A 140 1.49 -12.24 7.52
N TYR A 141 1.64 -12.95 6.40
CA TYR A 141 0.56 -13.09 5.40
C TYR A 141 0.30 -14.54 4.98
N SER A 142 0.52 -15.48 5.87
CA SER A 142 0.35 -16.92 5.60
C SER A 142 -1.08 -17.32 5.21
N ASP A 143 -2.07 -16.49 5.50
CA ASP A 143 -3.47 -16.72 5.10
C ASP A 143 -3.71 -16.49 3.60
N PHE A 144 -2.80 -15.79 2.93
CA PHE A 144 -2.88 -15.50 1.51
C PHE A 144 -2.12 -16.56 0.73
N LYS A 145 -2.80 -17.65 0.40
CA LYS A 145 -2.20 -18.87 -0.17
C LYS A 145 -2.33 -18.99 -1.68
N LYS A 146 -3.27 -18.25 -2.27
CA LYS A 146 -3.54 -18.34 -3.71
C LYS A 146 -2.67 -17.34 -4.45
N VAL A 147 -1.69 -17.83 -5.20
CA VAL A 147 -0.87 -17.01 -6.09
C VAL A 147 -1.65 -16.78 -7.38
N VAL A 148 -2.01 -15.53 -7.66
CA VAL A 148 -2.75 -15.16 -8.87
C VAL A 148 -1.86 -14.53 -9.94
N PHE A 149 -0.68 -14.06 -9.56
CA PHE A 149 0.34 -13.54 -10.47
C PHE A 149 1.72 -13.68 -9.82
N GLU A 150 2.72 -14.03 -10.63
CA GLU A 150 4.12 -14.10 -10.18
C GLU A 150 5.04 -13.84 -11.38
N GLU A 151 6.01 -12.92 -11.21
CA GLU A 151 6.97 -12.56 -12.24
C GLU A 151 8.29 -12.17 -11.59
N SER A 152 9.37 -12.87 -11.95
CA SER A 152 10.71 -12.63 -11.38
C SER A 152 11.51 -11.66 -12.23
N HIS A 153 12.29 -10.82 -11.57
CA HIS A 153 13.13 -9.79 -12.16
C HIS A 153 14.49 -9.70 -11.49
N GLU A 154 15.42 -9.09 -12.19
CA GLU A 154 16.73 -8.72 -11.65
C GLU A 154 17.09 -7.33 -12.19
N SER A 155 17.50 -6.42 -11.31
CA SER A 155 17.88 -5.05 -11.65
C SER A 155 18.94 -4.55 -10.67
N GLU A 156 20.04 -4.00 -11.18
CA GLU A 156 21.12 -3.39 -10.39
C GLU A 156 21.61 -4.28 -9.23
N GLY A 157 21.74 -5.59 -9.49
CA GLY A 157 22.17 -6.57 -8.50
C GLY A 157 21.11 -7.00 -7.51
N LEU A 158 19.89 -6.48 -7.60
CA LEU A 158 18.75 -6.91 -6.80
C LEU A 158 17.93 -7.94 -7.56
N LYS A 159 17.63 -9.04 -6.88
CA LYS A 159 16.66 -10.04 -7.34
C LYS A 159 15.35 -9.80 -6.63
N TYR A 160 14.30 -9.65 -7.38
CA TYR A 160 12.96 -9.43 -6.82
C TYR A 160 11.90 -10.08 -7.70
N LYS A 161 10.73 -10.25 -7.14
CA LYS A 161 9.57 -10.74 -7.89
C LYS A 161 8.33 -9.96 -7.52
N PHE A 162 7.47 -9.76 -8.50
CA PHE A 162 6.09 -9.35 -8.26
C PHE A 162 5.27 -10.57 -7.93
N MET A 163 4.48 -10.50 -6.88
CA MET A 163 3.63 -11.60 -6.45
C MET A 163 2.30 -11.06 -5.95
N ASP A 164 1.23 -11.43 -6.62
CA ASP A 164 -0.12 -11.08 -6.21
C ASP A 164 -0.78 -12.29 -5.56
N LEU A 165 -1.27 -12.09 -4.34
CA LEU A 165 -1.82 -13.15 -3.51
C LEU A 165 -3.27 -12.86 -3.10
N GLU A 166 -4.09 -13.89 -3.08
CA GLU A 166 -5.43 -13.87 -2.53
C GLU A 166 -5.57 -14.91 -1.40
N ARG A 167 -6.59 -14.73 -0.55
CA ARG A 167 -6.89 -15.67 0.52
C ARG A 167 -7.26 -17.06 -0.02
#